data_e78f3e2e12c4c5d5f37837b9be403384
#
_entry.id   e78f3e2e12c4c5d5f37837b9be403384
#
_cell.length_a   1.000
_cell.length_b   1.000
_cell.length_c   1.000
_cell.angle_alpha   90.00
_cell.angle_beta   90.00
_cell.angle_gamma   90.00
#
_symmetry.space_group_name_H-M   'P 1'
#
loop_
_entity.id
_entity.type
_entity.pdbx_description
1 polymer ?
#
loop_
_entity_poly.entity_id
_entity_poly.type
_entity_poly.pdbx_seq_one_letter_code
_entity_poly.pdbx_strand_id
1 'polypeptide(L)'
;MKTYPAKFLFLTVVALSGCHQNPSHPERDGSIKGVVWPAPENAKLWTGKGIFPAPESISLLNKEMTKDQVYFLIGRPHFDEGVFSVREWDYLLHFRTPGIGLNGVTTCQLKIIYNSDKRVSDIYWRSVDPKNSLCPPDTGQKKESHRYTLSADI
;
A
#
# COMPACT_ATOMS: atom_id res chain seq x y z
N MET A 1 26.73 21.64 -61.65
CA MET A 1 25.69 21.78 -60.66
C MET A 1 25.67 20.50 -59.83
N LYS A 2 26.17 20.55 -58.56
CA LYS A 2 26.21 19.40 -57.66
C LYS A 2 25.05 19.53 -56.69
N THR A 3 24.06 18.66 -56.78
CA THR A 3 22.92 18.55 -55.85
C THR A 3 23.33 17.74 -54.63
N TYR A 4 23.30 18.38 -53.46
CA TYR A 4 23.50 17.70 -52.18
C TYR A 4 22.18 17.10 -51.70
N PRO A 5 22.14 15.83 -51.28
CA PRO A 5 20.92 15.26 -50.72
C PRO A 5 20.72 15.77 -49.26
N ALA A 6 19.56 16.34 -49.01
CA ALA A 6 19.16 16.76 -47.66
C ALA A 6 19.00 15.51 -46.76
N LYS A 7 19.89 15.38 -45.78
CA LYS A 7 19.76 14.37 -44.73
C LYS A 7 18.65 14.83 -43.75
N PHE A 8 17.51 14.22 -43.84
CA PHE A 8 16.44 14.33 -42.83
C PHE A 8 16.96 13.73 -41.51
N LEU A 9 17.25 14.58 -40.54
CA LEU A 9 17.56 14.20 -39.16
C LEU A 9 16.25 13.84 -38.48
N PHE A 10 15.93 12.54 -38.37
CA PHE A 10 14.82 12.04 -37.56
C PHE A 10 15.16 12.27 -36.07
N LEU A 11 14.59 13.31 -35.49
CA LEU A 11 14.65 13.56 -34.05
C LEU A 11 13.70 12.58 -33.36
N THR A 12 14.21 11.45 -32.87
CA THR A 12 13.48 10.50 -32.04
C THR A 12 13.22 11.15 -30.68
N VAL A 13 12.00 11.61 -30.46
CA VAL A 13 11.53 12.03 -29.14
C VAL A 13 11.38 10.77 -28.29
N VAL A 14 12.37 10.51 -27.43
CA VAL A 14 12.26 9.50 -26.37
C VAL A 14 11.28 10.07 -25.34
N ALA A 15 10.06 9.58 -25.34
CA ALA A 15 9.12 9.83 -24.25
C ALA A 15 9.67 9.19 -22.97
N LEU A 16 10.26 10.01 -22.11
CA LEU A 16 10.58 9.65 -20.72
C LEU A 16 9.27 9.40 -20.01
N SER A 17 8.81 8.14 -19.96
CA SER A 17 7.75 7.72 -19.06
C SER A 17 8.26 7.93 -17.64
N GLY A 18 7.90 9.08 -17.05
CA GLY A 18 8.29 9.46 -15.69
C GLY A 18 7.82 8.40 -14.70
N CYS A 19 8.69 8.00 -13.79
CA CYS A 19 8.36 7.13 -12.67
C CYS A 19 7.17 7.72 -11.91
N HIS A 20 6.04 7.03 -11.93
CA HIS A 20 4.82 7.46 -11.27
C HIS A 20 4.97 7.19 -9.78
N GLN A 21 5.29 8.23 -9.02
CA GLN A 21 5.63 8.11 -7.60
C GLN A 21 4.41 8.04 -6.69
N ASN A 22 3.31 8.67 -7.08
CA ASN A 22 2.05 8.69 -6.32
C ASN A 22 0.89 8.52 -7.31
N PRO A 23 0.58 7.29 -7.73
CA PRO A 23 -0.40 7.04 -8.79
C PRO A 23 -1.82 7.52 -8.45
N SER A 24 -2.20 7.59 -7.18
CA SER A 24 -3.50 8.12 -6.75
C SER A 24 -3.51 9.65 -6.59
N HIS A 25 -2.38 10.32 -6.82
CA HIS A 25 -2.24 11.79 -6.77
C HIS A 25 -2.81 12.43 -5.50
N PRO A 26 -2.27 12.13 -4.30
CA PRO A 26 -2.77 12.71 -3.07
C PRO A 26 -2.58 14.23 -3.04
N GLU A 27 -3.63 14.95 -2.65
CA GLU A 27 -3.58 16.39 -2.33
C GLU A 27 -2.79 16.63 -1.03
N ARG A 28 -2.52 17.88 -0.66
CA ARG A 28 -1.70 18.20 0.53
C ARG A 28 -2.22 17.59 1.82
N ASP A 29 -3.53 17.56 2.00
CA ASP A 29 -4.21 16.94 3.14
C ASP A 29 -4.27 15.41 3.07
N GLY A 30 -3.86 14.83 1.94
CA GLY A 30 -3.91 13.40 1.67
C GLY A 30 -5.20 12.93 1.01
N SER A 31 -6.13 13.82 0.70
CA SER A 31 -7.33 13.45 -0.07
C SER A 31 -6.95 12.97 -1.47
N ILE A 32 -7.70 12.01 -2.01
CA ILE A 32 -7.52 11.46 -3.35
C ILE A 32 -8.86 11.41 -4.10
N LYS A 33 -8.83 11.61 -5.41
CA LYS A 33 -10.03 11.48 -6.26
C LYS A 33 -10.41 10.03 -6.54
N GLY A 34 -9.44 9.13 -6.48
CA GLY A 34 -9.64 7.72 -6.70
C GLY A 34 -8.40 6.91 -6.35
N VAL A 35 -8.61 5.68 -5.88
CA VAL A 35 -7.51 4.77 -5.52
C VAL A 35 -6.99 4.08 -6.76
N VAL A 36 -5.71 4.27 -7.08
CA VAL A 36 -5.01 3.53 -8.14
C VAL A 36 -4.19 2.43 -7.51
N TRP A 37 -4.49 1.19 -7.83
CA TRP A 37 -3.86 0.02 -7.28
C TRP A 37 -2.76 -0.52 -8.19
N PRO A 38 -1.56 -0.85 -7.68
CA PRO A 38 -0.57 -1.59 -8.45
C PRO A 38 -1.07 -3.02 -8.72
N ALA A 39 -0.61 -3.61 -9.83
CA ALA A 39 -0.91 -4.99 -10.12
C ALA A 39 -0.26 -5.92 -9.09
N PRO A 40 -1.00 -6.87 -8.49
CA PRO A 40 -0.50 -7.72 -7.38
C PRO A 40 0.78 -8.48 -7.72
N GLU A 41 0.95 -8.88 -8.97
CA GLU A 41 2.13 -9.56 -9.49
C GLU A 41 3.42 -8.73 -9.44
N ASN A 42 3.30 -7.41 -9.32
CA ASN A 42 4.43 -6.48 -9.22
C ASN A 42 4.95 -6.30 -7.79
N ALA A 43 4.36 -6.98 -6.81
CA ALA A 43 4.86 -6.95 -5.44
C ALA A 43 6.30 -7.49 -5.38
N LYS A 44 7.22 -6.68 -4.87
CA LYS A 44 8.65 -6.98 -4.76
C LYS A 44 8.99 -7.33 -3.31
N LEU A 45 9.22 -8.60 -3.06
CA LEU A 45 9.70 -9.09 -1.76
C LEU A 45 10.79 -10.13 -1.96
N TRP A 46 11.75 -10.14 -1.03
CA TRP A 46 12.87 -11.09 -1.02
C TRP A 46 12.42 -12.55 -0.87
N THR A 47 11.23 -12.78 -0.30
CA THR A 47 10.73 -14.10 0.07
C THR A 47 9.50 -14.57 -0.70
N GLY A 48 9.07 -13.84 -1.73
CA GLY A 48 7.86 -14.15 -2.48
C GLY A 48 6.89 -12.97 -2.57
N LYS A 49 5.68 -13.26 -3.00
CA LYS A 49 4.65 -12.25 -3.25
C LYS A 49 3.77 -12.05 -2.01
N GLY A 50 4.07 -11.05 -1.20
CA GLY A 50 3.30 -10.71 -0.01
C GLY A 50 3.83 -11.32 1.29
N ILE A 51 3.26 -10.91 2.42
CA ILE A 51 3.60 -11.41 3.76
C ILE A 51 2.34 -11.78 4.53
N PHE A 52 2.51 -12.59 5.58
CA PHE A 52 1.50 -12.85 6.61
C PHE A 52 1.76 -11.90 7.78
N PRO A 53 1.03 -10.78 7.89
CA PRO A 53 1.24 -9.86 8.99
C PRO A 53 0.67 -10.44 10.29
N ALA A 54 1.20 -9.98 11.43
CA ALA A 54 0.54 -10.25 12.72
C ALA A 54 -0.81 -9.50 12.75
N PRO A 55 -1.92 -10.17 13.10
CA PRO A 55 -3.24 -9.54 13.17
C PRO A 55 -3.27 -8.32 14.09
N GLU A 56 -2.53 -8.39 15.20
CA GLU A 56 -2.38 -7.30 16.17
C GLU A 56 -1.78 -6.05 15.51
N SER A 57 -0.75 -6.20 14.69
CA SER A 57 -0.13 -5.10 13.96
C SER A 57 -1.11 -4.41 13.01
N ILE A 58 -1.95 -5.20 12.33
CA ILE A 58 -2.99 -4.68 11.46
C ILE A 58 -4.04 -3.89 12.25
N SER A 59 -4.45 -4.39 13.41
CA SER A 59 -5.45 -3.73 14.26
C SER A 59 -4.99 -2.39 14.83
N LEU A 60 -3.69 -2.18 14.92
CA LEU A 60 -3.07 -0.95 15.41
C LEU A 60 -2.93 0.13 14.33
N LEU A 61 -3.03 -0.23 13.05
CA LEU A 61 -2.95 0.75 11.96
C LEU A 61 -4.09 1.76 12.06
N ASN A 62 -3.74 3.04 12.09
CA ASN A 62 -4.73 4.12 12.15
C ASN A 62 -4.22 5.41 11.48
N LYS A 63 -5.13 6.36 11.30
CA LYS A 63 -4.81 7.71 10.82
C LYS A 63 -3.87 8.42 11.78
N GLU A 64 -3.18 9.43 11.31
CA GLU A 64 -2.18 10.26 12.01
C GLU A 64 -0.86 9.54 12.36
N MET A 65 -0.73 8.24 12.12
CA MET A 65 0.54 7.54 12.28
C MET A 65 1.62 8.12 11.34
N THR A 66 2.85 8.16 11.84
CA THR A 66 4.02 8.47 11.01
C THR A 66 4.42 7.26 10.15
N LYS A 67 5.22 7.50 9.12
CA LYS A 67 5.80 6.42 8.31
C LYS A 67 6.60 5.43 9.14
N ASP A 68 7.37 5.91 10.12
CA ASP A 68 8.19 5.06 10.99
C ASP A 68 7.33 4.16 11.87
N GLN A 69 6.18 4.66 12.36
CA GLN A 69 5.24 3.85 13.12
C GLN A 69 4.60 2.75 12.24
N VAL A 70 4.19 3.09 11.02
CA VAL A 70 3.69 2.10 10.07
C VAL A 70 4.77 1.07 9.72
N TYR A 71 6.00 1.53 9.46
CA TYR A 71 7.13 0.65 9.19
C TYR A 71 7.40 -0.33 10.34
N PHE A 72 7.33 0.15 11.58
CA PHE A 72 7.50 -0.69 12.76
C PHE A 72 6.43 -1.78 12.87
N LEU A 73 5.19 -1.49 12.48
CA LEU A 73 4.07 -2.43 12.57
C LEU A 73 4.08 -3.49 11.46
N ILE A 74 4.31 -3.09 10.21
CA ILE A 74 4.11 -3.95 9.05
C ILE A 74 5.28 -3.96 8.05
N GLY A 75 6.38 -3.29 8.38
CA GLY A 75 7.59 -3.26 7.57
C GLY A 75 7.51 -2.35 6.36
N ARG A 76 8.42 -2.60 5.40
CA ARG A 76 8.51 -1.82 4.15
C ARG A 76 7.32 -2.09 3.23
N PRO A 77 6.91 -1.10 2.40
CA PRO A 77 5.97 -1.35 1.33
C PRO A 77 6.50 -2.41 0.34
N HIS A 78 5.57 -3.13 -0.28
CA HIS A 78 5.89 -4.26 -1.15
C HIS A 78 5.97 -3.88 -2.63
N PHE A 79 5.62 -2.66 -2.97
CA PHE A 79 5.63 -2.14 -4.33
C PHE A 79 6.60 -0.97 -4.43
N ASP A 80 6.98 -0.63 -5.66
CA ASP A 80 7.85 0.52 -5.89
C ASP A 80 7.15 1.81 -5.44
N GLU A 81 7.78 2.52 -4.51
CA GLU A 81 7.25 3.74 -3.91
C GLU A 81 7.82 5.03 -4.53
N GLY A 82 8.75 4.90 -5.49
CA GLY A 82 9.48 6.05 -6.05
C GLY A 82 10.55 6.58 -5.09
N VAL A 83 11.20 7.69 -5.48
CA VAL A 83 12.38 8.21 -4.78
C VAL A 83 12.09 9.51 -4.02
N PHE A 84 11.20 10.37 -4.55
CA PHE A 84 10.93 11.69 -3.98
C PHE A 84 9.45 11.87 -3.68
N SER A 85 9.16 12.62 -2.61
CA SER A 85 7.78 12.99 -2.23
C SER A 85 6.80 11.82 -2.18
N VAL A 86 7.29 10.66 -1.72
CA VAL A 86 6.48 9.44 -1.62
C VAL A 86 5.38 9.63 -0.58
N ARG A 87 4.13 9.53 -1.03
CA ARG A 87 2.93 9.67 -0.20
C ARG A 87 1.95 8.50 -0.33
N GLU A 88 2.35 7.44 -1.02
CA GLU A 88 1.59 6.21 -1.12
C GLU A 88 2.49 5.02 -0.78
N TRP A 89 2.01 4.16 0.08
CA TRP A 89 2.62 2.87 0.37
C TRP A 89 1.63 1.76 0.10
N ASP A 90 2.08 0.77 -0.66
CA ASP A 90 1.27 -0.38 -1.06
C ASP A 90 1.85 -1.68 -0.51
N TYR A 91 0.95 -2.52 -0.02
CA TYR A 91 1.28 -3.83 0.55
C TYR A 91 0.45 -4.93 -0.07
N LEU A 92 1.01 -6.13 -0.17
CA LEU A 92 0.30 -7.36 -0.47
C LEU A 92 0.36 -8.25 0.78
N LEU A 93 -0.79 -8.52 1.38
CA LEU A 93 -0.91 -9.18 2.67
C LEU A 93 -1.73 -10.46 2.54
N HIS A 94 -1.27 -11.51 3.20
CA HIS A 94 -1.95 -12.79 3.26
C HIS A 94 -2.48 -13.04 4.68
N PHE A 95 -3.68 -13.55 4.76
CA PHE A 95 -4.33 -13.90 6.03
C PHE A 95 -4.76 -15.36 6.01
N ARG A 96 -4.52 -16.08 7.10
CA ARG A 96 -5.04 -17.43 7.26
C ARG A 96 -6.53 -17.36 7.52
N THR A 97 -7.32 -17.94 6.62
CA THR A 97 -8.79 -17.92 6.64
C THR A 97 -9.29 -19.32 6.32
N PRO A 98 -9.24 -20.27 7.29
CA PRO A 98 -9.65 -21.64 7.07
C PRO A 98 -11.06 -21.71 6.44
N GLY A 99 -11.18 -22.46 5.35
CA GLY A 99 -12.44 -22.58 4.60
C GLY A 99 -12.74 -21.46 3.61
N ILE A 100 -11.90 -20.43 3.52
CA ILE A 100 -12.03 -19.31 2.56
C ILE A 100 -10.77 -19.24 1.69
N GLY A 101 -10.95 -19.02 0.40
CA GLY A 101 -9.85 -18.88 -0.54
C GLY A 101 -9.13 -20.17 -0.88
N LEU A 102 -8.10 -20.05 -1.73
CA LEU A 102 -7.26 -21.17 -2.11
C LEU A 102 -6.35 -21.53 -0.92
N ASN A 103 -6.39 -22.78 -0.50
CA ASN A 103 -5.60 -23.28 0.64
C ASN A 103 -5.89 -22.58 2.00
N GLY A 104 -7.08 -22.00 2.16
CA GLY A 104 -7.44 -21.30 3.40
C GLY A 104 -6.66 -20.00 3.62
N VAL A 105 -6.39 -19.28 2.53
CA VAL A 105 -5.68 -17.99 2.55
C VAL A 105 -6.50 -16.94 1.82
N THR A 106 -6.67 -15.79 2.45
CA THR A 106 -7.19 -14.58 1.81
C THR A 106 -6.05 -13.61 1.54
N THR A 107 -5.92 -13.16 0.30
CA THR A 107 -4.93 -12.17 -0.11
C THR A 107 -5.57 -10.81 -0.29
N CYS A 108 -5.04 -9.82 0.40
CA CYS A 108 -5.50 -8.44 0.37
C CYS A 108 -4.39 -7.49 -0.10
N GLN A 109 -4.76 -6.43 -0.79
CA GLN A 109 -3.91 -5.24 -0.91
C GLN A 109 -4.33 -4.21 0.11
N LEU A 110 -3.34 -3.61 0.74
CA LEU A 110 -3.46 -2.47 1.62
C LEU A 110 -2.76 -1.30 0.96
N LYS A 111 -3.43 -0.15 0.87
CA LYS A 111 -2.83 1.12 0.47
C LYS A 111 -2.93 2.11 1.60
N ILE A 112 -1.81 2.75 1.91
CA ILE A 112 -1.72 3.82 2.91
C ILE A 112 -1.38 5.12 2.19
N ILE A 113 -2.21 6.13 2.38
CA ILE A 113 -2.00 7.47 1.87
C ILE A 113 -1.48 8.36 2.99
N TYR A 114 -0.47 9.17 2.66
CA TYR A 114 0.14 10.14 3.56
C TYR A 114 -0.14 11.57 3.10
N ASN A 115 -0.44 12.45 4.03
CA ASN A 115 -0.51 13.89 3.79
C ASN A 115 0.89 14.52 3.60
N SER A 116 0.95 15.84 3.39
CA SER A 116 2.21 16.58 3.25
C SER A 116 3.12 16.49 4.47
N ASP A 117 2.55 16.27 5.66
CA ASP A 117 3.27 16.15 6.94
C ASP A 117 3.75 14.72 7.21
N LYS A 118 3.64 13.83 6.20
CA LYS A 118 4.04 12.41 6.26
C LYS A 118 3.28 11.60 7.32
N ARG A 119 2.04 12.00 7.60
CA ARG A 119 1.12 11.28 8.48
C ARG A 119 0.08 10.56 7.65
N VAL A 120 -0.34 9.38 8.11
CA VAL A 120 -1.42 8.61 7.49
C VAL A 120 -2.69 9.45 7.46
N SER A 121 -3.18 9.75 6.26
CA SER A 121 -4.46 10.40 6.04
C SER A 121 -5.58 9.40 5.82
N ASP A 122 -5.32 8.36 5.02
CA ASP A 122 -6.29 7.33 4.71
C ASP A 122 -5.66 5.95 4.51
N ILE A 123 -6.49 4.92 4.77
CA ILE A 123 -6.13 3.52 4.65
C ILE A 123 -7.20 2.83 3.81
N TYR A 124 -6.79 2.24 2.69
CA TYR A 124 -7.69 1.55 1.77
C TYR A 124 -7.34 0.07 1.68
N TRP A 125 -8.37 -0.74 1.53
CA TRP A 125 -8.25 -2.18 1.39
C TRP A 125 -8.91 -2.67 0.11
N ARG A 126 -8.31 -3.68 -0.52
CA ARG A 126 -8.88 -4.38 -1.67
C ARG A 126 -8.61 -5.88 -1.56
N SER A 127 -9.64 -6.70 -1.81
CA SER A 127 -9.44 -8.14 -1.95
C SER A 127 -8.78 -8.47 -3.28
N VAL A 128 -7.84 -9.40 -3.26
CA VAL A 128 -7.14 -9.91 -4.45
C VAL A 128 -7.59 -11.34 -4.72
N ASP A 129 -7.53 -12.21 -3.71
CA ASP A 129 -7.95 -13.60 -3.80
C ASP A 129 -8.46 -14.11 -2.43
N PRO A 130 -9.67 -14.64 -2.34
CA PRO A 130 -10.73 -14.62 -3.35
C PRO A 130 -11.24 -13.19 -3.62
N LYS A 131 -11.67 -12.93 -4.85
CA LYS A 131 -12.32 -11.65 -5.18
C LYS A 131 -13.57 -11.47 -4.32
N ASN A 132 -13.81 -10.22 -3.87
CA ASN A 132 -14.93 -9.83 -3.01
C ASN A 132 -14.89 -10.39 -1.57
N SER A 133 -13.76 -10.93 -1.12
CA SER A 133 -13.56 -11.26 0.28
C SER A 133 -13.48 -10.00 1.14
N LEU A 134 -13.79 -10.13 2.42
CA LEU A 134 -13.54 -9.08 3.39
C LEU A 134 -12.02 -8.86 3.53
N CYS A 135 -11.58 -7.61 3.47
CA CYS A 135 -10.18 -7.21 3.68
C CYS A 135 -10.06 -6.02 4.65
N PRO A 136 -9.32 -6.13 5.73
CA PRO A 136 -8.75 -7.38 6.24
C PRO A 136 -9.87 -8.34 6.67
N PRO A 137 -9.67 -9.66 6.59
CA PRO A 137 -10.66 -10.62 7.06
C PRO A 137 -10.81 -10.50 8.58
N ASP A 138 -12.01 -10.82 9.06
CA ASP A 138 -12.25 -10.93 10.50
C ASP A 138 -11.50 -12.18 11.02
N THR A 139 -10.41 -11.94 11.74
CA THR A 139 -9.59 -13.00 12.33
C THR A 139 -10.14 -13.51 13.66
N GLY A 140 -11.36 -13.09 14.04
CA GLY A 140 -12.01 -13.51 15.28
C GLY A 140 -11.39 -12.92 16.54
N GLN A 141 -10.42 -12.02 16.40
CA GLN A 141 -9.87 -11.30 17.54
C GLN A 141 -10.84 -10.20 17.96
N LYS A 142 -11.63 -10.51 18.98
CA LYS A 142 -12.46 -9.57 19.70
C LYS A 142 -11.55 -8.41 20.16
N LYS A 143 -11.88 -7.18 19.80
CA LYS A 143 -11.31 -6.00 20.44
C LYS A 143 -11.61 -6.09 21.93
N GLU A 144 -10.70 -6.65 22.70
CA GLU A 144 -10.75 -6.56 24.14
C GLU A 144 -10.37 -5.13 24.48
N SER A 145 -11.39 -4.31 24.70
CA SER A 145 -11.17 -2.97 25.26
C SER A 145 -10.66 -3.16 26.67
N HIS A 146 -9.34 -3.11 26.85
CA HIS A 146 -8.77 -2.98 28.17
C HIS A 146 -9.25 -1.68 28.77
N ARG A 147 -10.37 -1.77 29.48
CA ARG A 147 -10.80 -0.76 30.42
C ARG A 147 -9.91 -0.92 31.65
N TYR A 148 -8.84 -0.13 31.72
CA TYR A 148 -8.08 0.02 32.94
C TYR A 148 -9.00 0.66 33.98
N THR A 149 -9.61 -0.16 34.83
CA THR A 149 -10.16 0.31 36.09
C THR A 149 -8.98 0.57 37.02
N LEU A 150 -8.63 1.84 37.17
CA LEU A 150 -7.82 2.27 38.30
C LEU A 150 -8.64 2.00 39.55
N SER A 151 -8.39 0.90 40.23
CA SER A 151 -8.80 0.75 41.62
C SER A 151 -7.92 1.71 42.46
N ALA A 152 -8.55 2.79 42.89
CA ALA A 152 -7.99 3.62 43.94
C ALA A 152 -8.25 2.86 45.26
N ASP A 153 -7.27 2.14 45.73
CA ASP A 153 -7.24 1.67 47.09
C ASP A 153 -6.48 2.72 47.93
N ILE A 154 -7.26 3.36 48.81
CA ILE A 154 -6.83 4.27 49.88
C ILE A 154 -6.37 3.43 51.06
#